data_0d56a4e061a5c62aa7dcae62eaed9ac3
#
_entry.id   0d56a4e061a5c62aa7dcae62eaed9ac3
#
_cell.length_a   1.000
_cell.length_b   1.000
_cell.length_c   1.000
_cell.angle_alpha   90.00
_cell.angle_beta   90.00
_cell.angle_gamma   90.00
#
_symmetry.space_group_name_H-M   'P 1'
#
loop_
_entity.id
_entity.type
_entity.pdbx_description
1 polymer ?
#
loop_
_entity_poly.entity_id
_entity_poly.type
_entity_poly.pdbx_seq_one_letter_code
_entity_poly.pdbx_strand_id
1 'polypeptide(L)'
;MARVKGGLNAKKRHNRVLKLAKGYRGARSKQYRVAKQSVMRALTSSYAGRKERKRQFRQLWIARINAAARINGLSYSKFMYGLKKAEIEINRKMLAEMAVNDAEGFAKLAEIAKANIA
;
A
#
# COMPACT_ATOMS: atom_id res chain seq x y z
N MET A 1 -40.39 -15.19 39.16
CA MET A 1 -39.30 -14.34 38.65
C MET A 1 -39.48 -14.07 37.15
N ALA A 2 -39.34 -12.81 36.72
CA ALA A 2 -39.43 -12.46 35.33
C ALA A 2 -38.14 -12.89 34.55
N ARG A 3 -38.32 -13.58 33.43
CA ARG A 3 -37.21 -14.03 32.59
C ARG A 3 -36.86 -12.98 31.52
N VAL A 4 -35.61 -12.58 31.44
CA VAL A 4 -35.13 -11.67 30.38
C VAL A 4 -34.96 -12.47 29.07
N LYS A 5 -35.76 -12.15 28.07
CA LYS A 5 -35.73 -12.86 26.77
C LYS A 5 -34.72 -12.30 25.76
N GLY A 6 -34.35 -11.03 25.85
CA GLY A 6 -33.49 -10.34 24.90
C GLY A 6 -31.99 -10.34 25.21
N GLY A 7 -31.60 -10.74 26.43
CA GLY A 7 -30.20 -10.63 26.88
C GLY A 7 -29.20 -11.46 26.08
N LEU A 8 -29.57 -12.65 25.64
CA LEU A 8 -28.70 -13.51 24.85
C LEU A 8 -28.35 -12.91 23.49
N ASN A 9 -29.33 -12.33 22.82
CA ASN A 9 -29.13 -11.72 21.50
C ASN A 9 -28.23 -10.47 21.57
N ALA A 10 -28.48 -9.64 22.61
CA ALA A 10 -27.63 -8.48 22.87
C ALA A 10 -26.18 -8.90 23.15
N LYS A 11 -25.97 -9.90 23.99
CA LYS A 11 -24.65 -10.44 24.33
C LYS A 11 -23.91 -10.99 23.09
N LYS A 12 -24.58 -11.74 22.23
CA LYS A 12 -24.01 -12.24 20.98
C LYS A 12 -23.56 -11.10 20.07
N ARG A 13 -24.39 -10.07 19.93
CA ARG A 13 -24.08 -8.89 19.11
C ARG A 13 -22.87 -8.12 19.68
N HIS A 14 -22.83 -7.92 21.00
CA HIS A 14 -21.70 -7.27 21.67
C HIS A 14 -20.40 -8.07 21.52
N ASN A 15 -20.47 -9.38 21.67
CA ASN A 15 -19.31 -10.26 21.55
C ASN A 15 -18.68 -10.25 20.14
N ARG A 16 -19.48 -10.06 19.09
CA ARG A 16 -18.94 -9.90 17.72
C ARG A 16 -18.02 -8.70 17.63
N VAL A 17 -18.44 -7.55 18.16
CA VAL A 17 -17.64 -6.32 18.17
C VAL A 17 -16.40 -6.47 19.04
N LEU A 18 -16.55 -7.03 20.26
CA LEU A 18 -15.43 -7.26 21.16
C LEU A 18 -14.40 -8.23 20.60
N LYS A 19 -14.82 -9.18 19.78
CA LYS A 19 -13.94 -10.11 19.09
C LYS A 19 -13.04 -9.39 18.07
N LEU A 20 -13.61 -8.42 17.36
CA LEU A 20 -12.86 -7.57 16.41
C LEU A 20 -11.93 -6.59 17.15
N ALA A 21 -12.24 -6.23 18.38
CA ALA A 21 -11.45 -5.31 19.20
C ALA A 21 -10.34 -6.01 20.03
N LYS A 22 -10.12 -7.30 19.86
CA LYS A 22 -9.06 -8.03 20.55
C LYS A 22 -7.69 -7.39 20.26
N GLY A 23 -6.89 -7.22 21.31
CA GLY A 23 -5.57 -6.61 21.21
C GLY A 23 -5.57 -5.08 21.33
N TYR A 24 -6.73 -4.44 21.43
CA TYR A 24 -6.81 -2.99 21.64
C TYR A 24 -6.45 -2.66 23.09
N ARG A 25 -5.91 -1.48 23.30
CA ARG A 25 -5.44 -1.05 24.63
C ARG A 25 -6.57 -0.58 25.51
N GLY A 26 -6.49 -0.94 26.79
CA GLY A 26 -7.40 -0.48 27.84
C GLY A 26 -8.86 -0.87 27.60
N ALA A 27 -9.76 0.05 27.86
CA ALA A 27 -11.20 -0.15 27.74
C ALA A 27 -11.68 -0.43 26.30
N ARG A 28 -10.89 -0.09 25.29
CA ARG A 28 -11.21 -0.33 23.88
C ARG A 28 -11.33 -1.81 23.53
N SER A 29 -10.68 -2.69 24.28
CA SER A 29 -10.82 -4.15 24.13
C SER A 29 -11.87 -4.77 25.04
N LYS A 30 -12.36 -4.06 26.05
CA LYS A 30 -13.20 -4.59 27.13
C LYS A 30 -14.62 -4.03 27.13
N GLN A 31 -14.78 -2.71 27.01
CA GLN A 31 -16.09 -2.04 27.08
C GLN A 31 -16.70 -1.94 25.68
N TYR A 32 -17.90 -2.47 25.50
CA TYR A 32 -18.58 -2.50 24.20
C TYR A 32 -18.72 -1.12 23.56
N ARG A 33 -19.14 -0.12 24.30
CA ARG A 33 -19.38 1.24 23.78
C ARG A 33 -18.12 1.83 23.16
N VAL A 34 -17.00 1.74 23.85
CA VAL A 34 -15.69 2.23 23.39
C VAL A 34 -15.13 1.32 22.29
N ALA A 35 -15.26 0.02 22.46
CA ALA A 35 -14.83 -0.97 21.45
C ALA A 35 -15.54 -0.79 20.12
N LYS A 36 -16.86 -0.55 20.13
CA LYS A 36 -17.64 -0.28 18.92
C LYS A 36 -17.13 0.93 18.14
N GLN A 37 -16.88 2.04 18.81
CA GLN A 37 -16.34 3.24 18.20
C GLN A 37 -14.95 2.98 17.58
N SER A 38 -14.09 2.29 18.31
CA SER A 38 -12.73 1.95 17.84
C SER A 38 -12.76 1.01 16.64
N VAL A 39 -13.64 0.01 16.64
CA VAL A 39 -13.80 -0.93 15.52
C VAL A 39 -14.35 -0.23 14.27
N MET A 40 -15.36 0.65 14.42
CA MET A 40 -15.87 1.44 13.29
C MET A 40 -14.77 2.30 12.66
N ARG A 41 -13.93 2.94 13.48
CA ARG A 41 -12.80 3.73 13.00
C ARG A 41 -11.75 2.86 12.34
N ALA A 42 -11.46 1.69 12.88
CA ALA A 42 -10.53 0.73 12.28
C ALA A 42 -11.00 0.29 10.89
N LEU A 43 -12.27 -0.04 10.72
CA LEU A 43 -12.82 -0.47 9.45
C LEU A 43 -12.83 0.64 8.39
N THR A 44 -13.18 1.87 8.77
CA THR A 44 -13.12 3.03 7.85
C THR A 44 -11.69 3.35 7.44
N SER A 45 -10.74 3.29 8.37
CA SER A 45 -9.32 3.48 8.08
C SER A 45 -8.76 2.37 7.18
N SER A 46 -9.20 1.13 7.38
CA SER A 46 -8.82 0.00 6.51
C SER A 46 -9.30 0.19 5.07
N TYR A 47 -10.52 0.68 4.90
CA TYR A 47 -11.06 0.99 3.56
C TYR A 47 -10.23 2.06 2.85
N ALA A 48 -9.98 3.18 3.53
CA ALA A 48 -9.13 4.26 3.01
C ALA A 48 -7.72 3.76 2.71
N GLY A 49 -7.11 3.01 3.63
CA GLY A 49 -5.77 2.45 3.48
C GLY A 49 -5.64 1.50 2.29
N ARG A 50 -6.63 0.66 2.02
CA ARG A 50 -6.63 -0.19 0.83
C ARG A 50 -6.69 0.61 -0.47
N LYS A 51 -7.40 1.74 -0.49
CA LYS A 51 -7.43 2.66 -1.65
C LYS A 51 -6.09 3.38 -1.84
N GLU A 52 -5.47 3.81 -0.75
CA GLU A 52 -4.17 4.50 -0.78
C GLU A 52 -3.00 3.57 -1.10
N ARG A 53 -3.12 2.28 -0.81
CA ARG A 53 -2.05 1.29 -1.00
C ARG A 53 -1.46 1.32 -2.42
N LYS A 54 -2.29 1.44 -3.42
CA LYS A 54 -1.86 1.53 -4.83
C LYS A 54 -0.98 2.76 -5.06
N ARG A 55 -1.36 3.91 -4.51
CA ARG A 55 -0.61 5.17 -4.62
C ARG A 55 0.73 5.07 -3.90
N GLN A 56 0.74 4.51 -2.70
CA GLN A 56 1.95 4.36 -1.89
C GLN A 56 2.97 3.44 -2.57
N PHE A 57 2.54 2.31 -3.09
CA PHE A 57 3.43 1.42 -3.84
C PHE A 57 3.96 2.07 -5.11
N ARG A 58 3.11 2.79 -5.84
CA ARG A 58 3.56 3.52 -7.03
C ARG A 58 4.61 4.59 -6.70
N GLN A 59 4.43 5.33 -5.61
CA GLN A 59 5.43 6.29 -5.13
C GLN A 59 6.75 5.61 -4.80
N LEU A 60 6.71 4.47 -4.13
CA LEU A 60 7.90 3.68 -3.80
C LEU A 60 8.63 3.22 -5.07
N TRP A 61 7.92 2.70 -6.06
CA TRP A 61 8.52 2.28 -7.33
C TRP A 61 9.16 3.46 -8.06
N ILE A 62 8.49 4.59 -8.12
CA ILE A 62 9.01 5.81 -8.74
C ILE A 62 10.30 6.27 -8.03
N ALA A 63 10.33 6.25 -6.71
CA ALA A 63 11.52 6.62 -5.94
C ALA A 63 12.71 5.70 -6.25
N ARG A 64 12.49 4.39 -6.31
CA ARG A 64 13.53 3.40 -6.66
C ARG A 64 14.03 3.57 -8.09
N ILE A 65 13.13 3.74 -9.05
CA ILE A 65 13.48 3.97 -10.46
C ILE A 65 14.26 5.27 -10.60
N ASN A 66 13.83 6.33 -9.94
CA ASN A 66 14.52 7.63 -9.98
C ASN A 66 15.94 7.55 -9.43
N ALA A 67 16.13 6.87 -8.29
CA ALA A 67 17.45 6.66 -7.72
C ALA A 67 18.38 5.92 -8.67
N ALA A 68 17.94 4.83 -9.25
CA ALA A 68 18.70 4.04 -10.22
C ALA A 68 18.97 4.81 -11.53
N ALA A 69 17.99 5.56 -12.01
CA ALA A 69 18.17 6.41 -13.19
C ALA A 69 19.21 7.50 -12.97
N ARG A 70 19.25 8.12 -11.79
CA ARG A 70 20.26 9.13 -11.42
C ARG A 70 21.67 8.54 -11.33
N ILE A 71 21.82 7.34 -10.84
CA ILE A 71 23.10 6.63 -10.84
C ILE A 71 23.62 6.46 -12.29
N ASN A 72 22.74 6.23 -13.23
CA ASN A 72 23.05 6.12 -14.66
C ASN A 72 23.05 7.47 -15.41
N GLY A 73 22.94 8.58 -14.72
CA GLY A 73 23.03 9.92 -15.28
C GLY A 73 21.75 10.46 -15.93
N LEU A 74 20.59 9.88 -15.63
CA LEU A 74 19.28 10.30 -16.13
C LEU A 74 18.36 10.76 -14.99
N SER A 75 17.45 11.69 -15.28
CA SER A 75 16.31 11.93 -14.41
C SER A 75 15.20 10.91 -14.70
N TYR A 76 14.31 10.71 -13.73
CA TYR A 76 13.17 9.81 -13.89
C TYR A 76 12.34 10.13 -15.16
N SER A 77 12.04 11.40 -15.38
CA SER A 77 11.23 11.82 -16.54
C SER A 77 11.91 11.51 -17.85
N LYS A 78 13.21 11.78 -17.95
CA LYS A 78 14.01 11.46 -19.16
C LYS A 78 14.11 9.96 -19.40
N PHE A 79 14.34 9.20 -18.34
CA PHE A 79 14.38 7.74 -18.42
C PHE A 79 13.06 7.16 -18.93
N MET A 80 11.95 7.55 -18.35
CA MET A 80 10.62 7.08 -18.77
C MET A 80 10.25 7.53 -20.19
N TYR A 81 10.63 8.75 -20.57
CA TYR A 81 10.43 9.26 -21.92
C TYR A 81 11.26 8.48 -22.94
N GLY A 82 12.52 8.19 -22.62
CA GLY A 82 13.41 7.40 -23.48
C GLY A 82 12.89 5.99 -23.70
N LEU A 83 12.42 5.32 -22.65
CA LEU A 83 11.80 3.99 -22.77
C LEU A 83 10.54 4.01 -23.62
N LYS A 84 9.68 5.02 -23.44
CA LYS A 84 8.48 5.19 -24.24
C LYS A 84 8.81 5.39 -25.72
N LYS A 85 9.84 6.17 -26.02
CA LYS A 85 10.31 6.43 -27.39
C LYS A 85 10.93 5.19 -28.03
N ALA A 86 11.55 4.34 -27.23
CA ALA A 86 12.08 3.04 -27.64
C ALA A 86 11.02 1.94 -27.76
N GLU A 87 9.74 2.27 -27.53
CA GLU A 87 8.61 1.33 -27.56
C GLU A 87 8.76 0.18 -26.55
N ILE A 88 9.47 0.41 -25.44
CA ILE A 88 9.65 -0.57 -24.37
C ILE A 88 8.53 -0.42 -23.34
N GLU A 89 7.64 -1.39 -23.28
CA GLU A 89 6.51 -1.43 -22.36
C GLU A 89 6.82 -2.30 -21.13
N ILE A 90 7.52 -1.73 -20.15
CA ILE A 90 7.75 -2.37 -18.86
C ILE A 90 7.05 -1.54 -17.79
N ASN A 91 6.28 -2.20 -16.91
CA ASN A 91 5.59 -1.50 -15.84
C ASN A 91 6.56 -1.04 -14.73
N ARG A 92 6.13 -0.06 -13.93
CA ARG A 92 6.98 0.52 -12.88
C ARG A 92 7.38 -0.46 -11.79
N LYS A 93 6.54 -1.44 -11.51
CA LYS A 93 6.84 -2.51 -10.53
C LYS A 93 8.06 -3.32 -10.99
N MET A 94 8.07 -3.76 -12.23
CA MET A 94 9.19 -4.51 -12.80
C MET A 94 10.47 -3.67 -12.88
N LEU A 95 10.36 -2.41 -13.32
CA LEU A 95 11.50 -1.50 -13.35
C LEU A 95 12.09 -1.24 -11.96
N ALA A 96 11.24 -1.10 -10.96
CA ALA A 96 11.69 -0.91 -9.56
C ALA A 96 12.37 -2.17 -9.01
N GLU A 97 11.90 -3.34 -9.36
CA GLU A 97 12.52 -4.61 -8.99
C GLU A 97 13.89 -4.78 -9.65
N MET A 98 14.01 -4.48 -10.95
CA MET A 98 15.29 -4.46 -11.66
C MET A 98 16.27 -3.45 -11.07
N ALA A 99 15.78 -2.29 -10.67
CA ALA A 99 16.60 -1.26 -10.02
C ALA A 99 17.29 -1.73 -8.74
N VAL A 100 16.68 -2.65 -8.01
CA VAL A 100 17.20 -3.19 -6.75
C VAL A 100 17.99 -4.49 -6.97
N ASN A 101 17.46 -5.40 -7.76
CA ASN A 101 17.96 -6.78 -7.86
C ASN A 101 18.83 -7.01 -9.11
N ASP A 102 18.66 -6.21 -10.17
CA ASP A 102 19.37 -6.35 -11.43
C ASP A 102 19.86 -5.00 -11.94
N ALA A 103 20.91 -4.49 -11.31
CA ALA A 103 21.51 -3.21 -11.67
C ALA A 103 22.08 -3.20 -13.11
N GLU A 104 22.62 -4.32 -13.57
CA GLU A 104 23.18 -4.43 -14.94
C GLU A 104 22.09 -4.36 -16.01
N GLY A 105 20.98 -5.09 -15.81
CA GLY A 105 19.82 -5.02 -16.70
C GLY A 105 19.20 -3.62 -16.73
N PHE A 106 19.13 -2.95 -15.58
CA PHE A 106 18.67 -1.56 -15.50
C PHE A 106 19.60 -0.59 -16.22
N ALA A 107 20.92 -0.77 -16.11
CA ALA A 107 21.89 0.05 -16.81
C ALA A 107 21.74 -0.06 -18.35
N LYS A 108 21.51 -1.26 -18.86
CA LYS A 108 21.23 -1.47 -20.29
C LYS A 108 19.99 -0.73 -20.75
N LEU A 109 18.92 -0.76 -19.95
CA LEU A 109 17.70 0.02 -20.23
C LEU A 109 17.97 1.54 -20.20
N ALA A 110 18.82 2.00 -19.29
CA ALA A 110 19.22 3.40 -19.22
C ALA A 110 20.01 3.84 -20.45
N GLU A 111 20.89 2.99 -20.97
CA GLU A 111 21.63 3.25 -22.22
C GLU A 111 20.69 3.35 -23.43
N ILE A 112 19.73 2.44 -23.54
CA ILE A 112 18.70 2.48 -24.58
C ILE A 112 17.88 3.77 -24.47
N ALA A 113 17.49 4.16 -23.26
CA ALA A 113 16.76 5.39 -23.03
C ALA A 113 17.59 6.63 -23.43
N LYS A 114 18.88 6.68 -23.10
CA LYS A 114 19.79 7.76 -23.51
C LYS A 114 19.91 7.86 -25.03
N ALA A 115 20.05 6.75 -25.71
CA ALA A 115 20.15 6.72 -27.18
C ALA A 115 18.88 7.26 -27.86
N ASN A 116 17.73 7.08 -27.29
CA ASN A 116 16.45 7.53 -27.83
C ASN A 116 16.03 8.95 -27.43
N ILE A 117 16.70 9.56 -26.46
CA ILE A 117 16.45 10.95 -26.06
C ILE A 117 17.23 11.95 -26.94
N ALA A 118 18.37 11.54 -27.37
CA ALA A 118 19.25 12.35 -28.21
C ALA A 118 18.63 12.65 -29.58
#